data_2e8f3621106d58f84b05b9ef50cb87d2
#
_entry.id   2e8f3621106d58f84b05b9ef50cb87d2
#
_cell.length_a   1.000
_cell.length_b   1.000
_cell.length_c   1.000
_cell.angle_alpha   90.00
_cell.angle_beta   90.00
_cell.angle_gamma   90.00
#
_symmetry.space_group_name_H-M   'P 1'
#
loop_
_entity.id
_entity.type
_entity.pdbx_description
1 polymer ?
#
loop_
_entity_poly.entity_id
_entity_poly.type
_entity_poly.pdbx_seq_one_letter_code
_entity_poly.pdbx_strand_id
1 'polypeptide(L)'
;MPYFFYGFISIKGERVMSKILIIDDDLEICSLVKRALEKEGHQVTSQPDPIQAETMPLDLFDLILLDVMMPGKDGFTLCRDIRERVDCPILFLTAKTEECDLMQGLGNGGDDYITKPFGIGELRARVAAHLRRETREKKHRISVGVFQFELGAKKMFCREEEILLTKSEYTICEYLALNCGQVFSKERIYEHVFGFDGESDSSAITEHVKNIRAKCQKSGENPIETVWGIGYRWKKG
;
A
#
# COMPACT_ATOMS: atom_id res chain seq x y z
N MET A 1 -16.10 23.30 11.52
CA MET A 1 -16.66 22.13 10.83
C MET A 1 -15.52 21.13 10.65
N PRO A 2 -15.47 19.99 11.35
CA PRO A 2 -14.41 19.01 11.20
C PRO A 2 -14.77 18.04 10.07
N TYR A 3 -13.86 17.89 9.12
CA TYR A 3 -13.95 16.87 8.07
C TYR A 3 -13.74 15.49 8.68
N PHE A 4 -14.78 14.70 8.68
CA PHE A 4 -14.75 13.26 8.98
C PHE A 4 -14.10 12.52 7.80
N PHE A 5 -12.88 12.03 7.98
CA PHE A 5 -12.33 10.99 7.12
C PHE A 5 -12.97 9.65 7.53
N TYR A 6 -14.05 9.28 6.86
CA TYR A 6 -14.57 7.91 6.90
C TYR A 6 -13.63 7.02 6.07
N GLY A 7 -12.99 6.07 6.74
CA GLY A 7 -12.32 4.95 6.08
C GLY A 7 -13.37 4.13 5.29
N PHE A 8 -13.36 4.27 3.97
CA PHE A 8 -14.23 3.53 3.08
C PHE A 8 -13.86 2.05 3.06
N ILE A 9 -14.72 1.20 3.62
CA ILE A 9 -14.77 -0.21 3.30
C ILE A 9 -15.42 -0.31 1.92
N SER A 10 -14.61 -0.54 0.88
CA SER A 10 -15.11 -0.71 -0.49
C SER A 10 -15.84 -2.05 -0.61
N ILE A 11 -17.16 -1.99 -0.67
CA ILE A 11 -18.03 -3.11 -1.04
C ILE A 11 -18.15 -3.10 -2.57
N LYS A 12 -17.71 -4.19 -3.22
CA LYS A 12 -17.94 -4.59 -4.62
C LYS A 12 -18.05 -3.45 -5.66
N GLY A 13 -17.01 -3.26 -6.46
CA GLY A 13 -17.16 -2.70 -7.81
C GLY A 13 -16.73 -1.26 -8.01
N GLU A 14 -16.23 -0.53 -7.02
CA GLU A 14 -15.66 0.80 -7.25
C GLU A 14 -14.29 0.69 -7.91
N ARG A 15 -14.17 1.25 -9.11
CA ARG A 15 -12.88 1.45 -9.78
C ARG A 15 -12.07 2.42 -8.93
N VAL A 16 -11.00 1.93 -8.31
CA VAL A 16 -10.08 2.78 -7.56
C VAL A 16 -9.40 3.72 -8.56
N MET A 17 -9.61 5.02 -8.42
CA MET A 17 -8.91 6.04 -9.20
C MET A 17 -7.45 6.06 -8.75
N SER A 18 -6.53 5.74 -9.65
CA SER A 18 -5.09 5.74 -9.40
C SER A 18 -4.43 6.87 -10.17
N LYS A 19 -3.33 7.40 -9.62
CA LYS A 19 -2.49 8.41 -10.26
C LYS A 19 -1.36 7.71 -11.01
N ILE A 20 -1.30 7.90 -12.32
CA ILE A 20 -0.32 7.25 -13.19
C ILE A 20 0.56 8.34 -13.82
N LEU A 21 1.87 8.15 -13.77
CA LEU A 21 2.83 8.96 -14.50
C LEU A 21 3.27 8.22 -15.76
N ILE A 22 3.25 8.90 -16.91
CA ILE A 22 3.91 8.43 -18.13
C ILE A 22 5.10 9.34 -18.45
N ILE A 23 6.27 8.74 -18.65
CA ILE A 23 7.52 9.40 -19.03
C ILE A 23 7.93 8.81 -20.38
N ASP A 24 7.76 9.59 -21.45
CA ASP A 24 8.01 9.18 -22.82
C ASP A 24 8.16 10.45 -23.68
N ASP A 25 9.23 10.60 -24.45
CA ASP A 25 9.48 11.77 -25.27
C ASP A 25 8.55 11.83 -26.51
N ASP A 26 7.91 10.72 -26.87
CA ASP A 26 6.88 10.67 -27.90
C ASP A 26 5.52 11.16 -27.36
N LEU A 27 5.16 12.39 -27.73
CA LEU A 27 3.91 13.03 -27.33
C LEU A 27 2.66 12.31 -27.87
N GLU A 28 2.76 11.58 -28.99
CA GLU A 28 1.64 10.81 -29.54
C GLU A 28 1.38 9.57 -28.65
N ILE A 29 2.43 8.88 -28.24
CA ILE A 29 2.33 7.77 -27.28
C ILE A 29 1.79 8.28 -25.95
N CYS A 30 2.33 9.37 -25.41
CA CYS A 30 1.80 10.00 -24.19
C CYS A 30 0.31 10.29 -24.30
N SER A 31 -0.14 10.91 -25.40
CA SER A 31 -1.55 11.24 -25.63
C SER A 31 -2.42 9.99 -25.79
N LEU A 32 -1.94 8.96 -26.47
CA LEU A 32 -2.62 7.68 -26.65
C LEU A 32 -2.84 6.96 -25.31
N VAL A 33 -1.76 6.79 -24.55
CA VAL A 33 -1.78 6.14 -23.23
C VAL A 33 -2.66 6.90 -22.24
N LYS A 34 -2.50 8.24 -22.18
CA LYS A 34 -3.32 9.10 -21.34
C LYS A 34 -4.80 8.89 -21.61
N ARG A 35 -5.25 9.03 -22.86
CA ARG A 35 -6.65 8.81 -23.25
C ARG A 35 -7.14 7.41 -22.93
N ALA A 36 -6.27 6.40 -23.09
CA ALA A 36 -6.64 5.00 -22.84
C ALA A 36 -6.90 4.76 -21.34
N LEU A 37 -6.04 5.27 -20.46
CA LEU A 37 -6.13 5.02 -19.02
C LEU A 37 -7.12 5.96 -18.31
N GLU A 38 -7.31 7.19 -18.80
CA GLU A 38 -8.36 8.09 -18.31
C GLU A 38 -9.76 7.54 -18.58
N LYS A 39 -9.99 6.80 -19.70
CA LYS A 39 -11.25 6.07 -19.94
C LYS A 39 -11.51 4.96 -18.91
N GLU A 40 -10.46 4.44 -18.28
CA GLU A 40 -10.57 3.48 -17.17
C GLU A 40 -10.77 4.15 -15.80
N GLY A 41 -10.79 5.49 -15.74
CA GLY A 41 -11.03 6.27 -14.52
C GLY A 41 -9.76 6.61 -13.74
N HIS A 42 -8.59 6.47 -14.34
CA HIS A 42 -7.31 6.87 -13.72
C HIS A 42 -7.00 8.35 -14.00
N GLN A 43 -6.19 8.96 -13.14
CA GLN A 43 -5.60 10.28 -13.38
C GLN A 43 -4.21 10.10 -13.99
N VAL A 44 -3.97 10.62 -15.21
CA VAL A 44 -2.70 10.41 -15.92
C VAL A 44 -1.97 11.73 -16.11
N THR A 45 -0.74 11.79 -15.63
CA THR A 45 0.21 12.89 -15.86
C THR A 45 1.23 12.45 -16.88
N SER A 46 1.54 13.31 -17.85
CA SER A 46 2.58 13.06 -18.86
C SER A 46 3.78 13.98 -18.61
N GLN A 47 4.99 13.42 -18.69
CA GLN A 47 6.23 14.17 -18.62
C GLN A 47 7.17 13.69 -19.75
N PRO A 48 7.39 14.51 -20.80
CA PRO A 48 8.23 14.08 -21.93
C PRO A 48 9.75 14.23 -21.70
N ASP A 49 10.14 14.94 -20.65
CA ASP A 49 11.55 15.18 -20.34
C ASP A 49 11.97 14.33 -19.12
N PRO A 50 12.88 13.34 -19.31
CA PRO A 50 13.32 12.47 -18.21
C PRO A 50 14.04 13.22 -17.08
N ILE A 51 14.72 14.34 -17.38
CA ILE A 51 15.42 15.15 -16.38
C ILE A 51 14.42 15.89 -15.49
N GLN A 52 13.36 16.43 -16.09
CA GLN A 52 12.28 17.06 -15.31
C GLN A 52 11.49 16.03 -14.52
N ALA A 53 11.25 14.83 -15.07
CA ALA A 53 10.58 13.75 -14.37
C ALA A 53 11.28 13.39 -13.05
N GLU A 54 12.60 13.38 -13.02
CA GLU A 54 13.40 13.10 -11.84
C GLU A 54 13.16 14.10 -10.69
N THR A 55 12.78 15.33 -11.00
CA THR A 55 12.53 16.38 -9.99
C THR A 55 11.10 16.41 -9.48
N MET A 56 10.20 15.59 -10.04
CA MET A 56 8.80 15.53 -9.64
C MET A 56 8.61 14.83 -8.26
N PRO A 57 7.50 15.10 -7.57
CA PRO A 57 7.11 14.35 -6.37
C PRO A 57 6.58 12.96 -6.77
N LEU A 58 7.50 12.03 -7.04
CA LEU A 58 7.21 10.72 -7.61
C LEU A 58 6.45 9.80 -6.64
N ASP A 59 6.56 10.02 -5.35
CA ASP A 59 5.84 9.34 -4.26
C ASP A 59 4.31 9.53 -4.32
N LEU A 60 3.84 10.51 -5.11
CA LEU A 60 2.41 10.76 -5.30
C LEU A 60 1.75 9.85 -6.35
N PHE A 61 2.53 9.06 -7.09
CA PHE A 61 2.01 8.20 -8.14
C PHE A 61 1.87 6.75 -7.68
N ASP A 62 0.81 6.10 -8.17
CA ASP A 62 0.51 4.68 -7.89
C ASP A 62 1.12 3.73 -8.93
N LEU A 63 1.58 4.26 -10.07
CA LEU A 63 2.25 3.52 -11.13
C LEU A 63 3.00 4.48 -12.07
N ILE A 64 4.18 4.07 -12.55
CA ILE A 64 4.97 4.80 -13.54
C ILE A 64 5.10 3.95 -14.81
N LEU A 65 4.75 4.54 -15.95
CA LEU A 65 5.07 4.02 -17.29
C LEU A 65 6.30 4.80 -17.79
N LEU A 66 7.37 4.09 -18.16
CA LEU A 66 8.65 4.70 -18.45
C LEU A 66 9.20 4.19 -19.79
N ASP A 67 9.36 5.09 -20.76
CA ASP A 67 10.06 4.73 -21.99
C ASP A 67 11.54 4.47 -21.73
N VAL A 68 12.08 3.48 -22.43
CA VAL A 68 13.51 3.13 -22.33
C VAL A 68 14.36 4.04 -23.20
N MET A 69 13.87 4.41 -24.39
CA MET A 69 14.66 5.07 -25.42
C MET A 69 14.36 6.56 -25.49
N MET A 70 14.83 7.32 -24.51
CA MET A 70 14.64 8.78 -24.47
C MET A 70 15.95 9.54 -24.69
N PRO A 71 15.92 10.72 -25.32
CA PRO A 71 17.08 11.57 -25.48
C PRO A 71 17.57 12.12 -24.14
N GLY A 72 18.89 12.23 -23.99
CA GLY A 72 19.53 12.80 -22.81
C GLY A 72 19.72 11.83 -21.64
N LYS A 73 18.68 11.13 -21.23
CA LYS A 73 18.76 10.11 -20.17
C LYS A 73 17.87 8.93 -20.51
N ASP A 74 18.45 7.75 -20.65
CA ASP A 74 17.69 6.53 -20.91
C ASP A 74 16.84 6.09 -19.71
N GLY A 75 15.75 5.36 -20.00
CA GLY A 75 14.79 4.96 -18.98
C GLY A 75 15.34 4.00 -17.93
N PHE A 76 16.33 3.16 -18.26
CA PHE A 76 16.94 2.27 -17.26
C PHE A 76 17.77 3.04 -16.24
N THR A 77 18.52 4.05 -16.72
CA THR A 77 19.26 4.95 -15.84
C THR A 77 18.31 5.76 -14.96
N LEU A 78 17.24 6.33 -15.55
CA LEU A 78 16.24 7.05 -14.79
C LEU A 78 15.58 6.17 -13.73
N CYS A 79 15.17 4.95 -14.09
CA CYS A 79 14.56 3.99 -13.15
C CYS A 79 15.45 3.75 -11.93
N ARG A 80 16.74 3.46 -12.15
CA ARG A 80 17.70 3.25 -11.05
C ARG A 80 17.82 4.46 -10.14
N ASP A 81 17.86 5.67 -10.72
CA ASP A 81 18.05 6.90 -9.94
C ASP A 81 16.81 7.30 -9.12
N ILE A 82 15.61 6.89 -9.57
CA ILE A 82 14.37 7.20 -8.86
C ILE A 82 13.87 6.06 -7.97
N ARG A 83 14.37 4.82 -8.13
CA ARG A 83 13.82 3.63 -7.48
C ARG A 83 13.76 3.72 -5.96
N GLU A 84 14.78 4.30 -5.32
CA GLU A 84 14.79 4.47 -3.85
C GLU A 84 13.77 5.50 -3.34
N ARG A 85 13.21 6.31 -4.25
CA ARG A 85 12.24 7.38 -3.93
C ARG A 85 10.80 6.98 -4.21
N VAL A 86 10.56 5.82 -4.83
CA VAL A 86 9.23 5.36 -5.21
C VAL A 86 9.01 3.90 -4.81
N ASP A 87 7.85 3.62 -4.21
CA ASP A 87 7.42 2.26 -3.88
C ASP A 87 6.47 1.68 -4.95
N CYS A 88 5.94 2.55 -5.84
CA CYS A 88 4.99 2.12 -6.87
C CYS A 88 5.67 1.32 -7.99
N PRO A 89 4.92 0.46 -8.72
CA PRO A 89 5.45 -0.28 -9.85
C PRO A 89 5.87 0.65 -10.99
N ILE A 90 7.03 0.31 -11.60
CA ILE A 90 7.59 0.95 -12.79
C ILE A 90 7.52 -0.06 -13.94
N LEU A 91 6.72 0.24 -14.97
CA LEU A 91 6.58 -0.57 -16.17
C LEU A 91 7.29 0.11 -17.33
N PHE A 92 8.25 -0.59 -17.93
CA PHE A 92 8.95 -0.07 -19.09
C PHE A 92 8.11 -0.16 -20.36
N LEU A 93 8.13 0.90 -21.16
CA LEU A 93 7.68 0.90 -22.55
C LEU A 93 8.93 0.81 -23.43
N THR A 94 9.10 -0.23 -24.26
CA THR A 94 10.35 -0.43 -24.96
C THR A 94 10.16 -0.96 -26.38
N ALA A 95 10.96 -0.45 -27.32
CA ALA A 95 11.10 -1.05 -28.65
C ALA A 95 12.08 -2.22 -28.66
N LYS A 96 12.84 -2.44 -27.57
CA LYS A 96 13.81 -3.51 -27.44
C LYS A 96 13.14 -4.84 -27.14
N THR A 97 13.46 -5.86 -27.93
CA THR A 97 12.89 -7.21 -27.82
C THR A 97 13.94 -8.25 -27.39
N GLU A 98 15.21 -7.87 -27.25
CA GLU A 98 16.27 -8.79 -26.86
C GLU A 98 16.16 -9.14 -25.38
N GLU A 99 16.20 -10.42 -25.03
CA GLU A 99 16.09 -10.94 -23.66
C GLU A 99 17.10 -10.30 -22.70
N CYS A 100 18.32 -10.02 -23.17
CA CYS A 100 19.36 -9.37 -22.36
C CYS A 100 18.96 -7.96 -21.90
N ASP A 101 18.32 -7.16 -22.78
CA ASP A 101 17.87 -5.81 -22.43
C ASP A 101 16.71 -5.84 -21.45
N LEU A 102 15.81 -6.82 -21.58
CA LEU A 102 14.67 -7.01 -20.68
C LEU A 102 15.12 -7.49 -19.28
N MET A 103 16.08 -8.41 -19.21
CA MET A 103 16.68 -8.85 -17.94
C MET A 103 17.43 -7.71 -17.23
N GLN A 104 18.09 -6.84 -18.00
CA GLN A 104 18.79 -5.66 -17.47
C GLN A 104 17.78 -4.65 -16.89
N GLY A 105 16.64 -4.45 -17.54
CA GLY A 105 15.57 -3.55 -17.06
C GLY A 105 15.00 -4.00 -15.73
N LEU A 106 14.66 -5.28 -15.58
CA LEU A 106 14.17 -5.85 -14.33
C LEU A 106 15.24 -5.82 -13.24
N GLY A 107 16.51 -6.06 -13.59
CA GLY A 107 17.64 -5.94 -12.66
C GLY A 107 17.91 -4.51 -12.18
N ASN A 108 17.44 -3.49 -12.91
CA ASN A 108 17.55 -2.06 -12.55
C ASN A 108 16.33 -1.54 -11.73
N GLY A 109 15.45 -2.41 -11.26
CA GLY A 109 14.33 -2.04 -10.38
C GLY A 109 12.99 -1.83 -11.09
N GLY A 110 12.87 -2.20 -12.37
CA GLY A 110 11.57 -2.26 -13.06
C GLY A 110 10.76 -3.49 -12.67
N ASP A 111 9.44 -3.38 -12.69
CA ASP A 111 8.51 -4.43 -12.26
C ASP A 111 7.92 -5.22 -13.44
N ASP A 112 7.85 -4.63 -14.65
CA ASP A 112 7.35 -5.27 -15.88
C ASP A 112 7.78 -4.45 -17.10
N TYR A 113 7.50 -4.99 -18.29
CA TYR A 113 7.73 -4.27 -19.57
C TYR A 113 6.60 -4.50 -20.56
N ILE A 114 6.42 -3.54 -21.47
CA ILE A 114 5.47 -3.56 -22.57
C ILE A 114 6.23 -3.20 -23.84
N THR A 115 6.26 -4.11 -24.80
CA THR A 115 6.98 -3.89 -26.05
C THR A 115 6.20 -3.00 -27.02
N LYS A 116 6.86 -1.99 -27.60
CA LYS A 116 6.32 -1.15 -28.67
C LYS A 116 6.51 -1.87 -30.03
N PRO A 117 5.48 -1.91 -30.91
CA PRO A 117 4.14 -1.36 -30.72
C PRO A 117 3.25 -2.26 -29.87
N PHE A 118 2.49 -1.67 -28.95
CA PHE A 118 1.59 -2.38 -28.05
C PHE A 118 0.11 -2.11 -28.36
N GLY A 119 -0.71 -3.11 -28.08
CA GLY A 119 -2.16 -2.95 -28.09
C GLY A 119 -2.69 -2.24 -26.84
N ILE A 120 -3.69 -1.37 -27.00
CA ILE A 120 -4.32 -0.69 -25.85
C ILE A 120 -4.90 -1.68 -24.85
N GLY A 121 -5.39 -2.83 -25.32
CA GLY A 121 -5.88 -3.91 -24.44
C GLY A 121 -4.78 -4.49 -23.56
N GLU A 122 -3.58 -4.72 -24.11
CA GLU A 122 -2.41 -5.20 -23.37
C GLU A 122 -1.97 -4.19 -22.31
N LEU A 123 -1.80 -2.93 -22.69
CA LEU A 123 -1.44 -1.84 -21.79
C LEU A 123 -2.39 -1.80 -20.58
N ARG A 124 -3.72 -1.76 -20.84
CA ARG A 124 -4.73 -1.74 -19.77
C ARG A 124 -4.66 -2.96 -18.88
N ALA A 125 -4.50 -4.15 -19.46
CA ALA A 125 -4.45 -5.39 -18.69
C ALA A 125 -3.25 -5.42 -17.74
N ARG A 126 -2.06 -5.00 -18.19
CA ARG A 126 -0.84 -4.96 -17.39
C ARG A 126 -0.94 -3.89 -16.29
N VAL A 127 -1.34 -2.67 -16.63
CA VAL A 127 -1.56 -1.59 -15.66
C VAL A 127 -2.54 -2.03 -14.58
N ALA A 128 -3.70 -2.60 -14.97
CA ALA A 128 -4.69 -3.08 -14.01
C ALA A 128 -4.17 -4.23 -13.14
N ALA A 129 -3.31 -5.10 -13.67
CA ALA A 129 -2.71 -6.20 -12.91
C ALA A 129 -1.78 -5.68 -11.81
N HIS A 130 -0.90 -4.71 -12.12
CA HIS A 130 0.02 -4.10 -11.17
C HIS A 130 -0.72 -3.27 -10.13
N LEU A 131 -1.63 -2.38 -10.51
CA LEU A 131 -2.46 -1.61 -9.58
C LEU A 131 -3.29 -2.49 -8.64
N ARG A 132 -3.80 -3.63 -9.12
CA ARG A 132 -4.52 -4.60 -8.28
C ARG A 132 -3.59 -5.30 -7.28
N ARG A 133 -2.34 -5.61 -7.66
CA ARG A 133 -1.33 -6.20 -6.77
C ARG A 133 -1.01 -5.22 -5.64
N GLU A 134 -0.70 -3.96 -5.99
CA GLU A 134 -0.49 -2.89 -5.03
C GLU A 134 -1.69 -2.68 -4.08
N THR A 135 -2.91 -2.66 -4.63
CA THR A 135 -4.13 -2.55 -3.81
C THR A 135 -4.30 -3.75 -2.88
N ARG A 136 -3.89 -4.96 -3.28
CA ARG A 136 -3.91 -6.15 -2.43
C ARG A 136 -2.86 -6.06 -1.34
N GLU A 137 -1.64 -5.63 -1.65
CA GLU A 137 -0.57 -5.45 -0.66
C GLU A 137 -0.93 -4.35 0.33
N LYS A 138 -1.42 -3.20 -0.13
CA LYS A 138 -1.96 -2.13 0.74
C LYS A 138 -3.15 -2.61 1.59
N LYS A 139 -4.04 -3.49 1.07
CA LYS A 139 -5.12 -4.12 1.86
C LYS A 139 -4.61 -5.14 2.86
N HIS A 140 -3.42 -5.69 2.66
CA HIS A 140 -2.79 -6.59 3.61
C HIS A 140 -1.95 -5.87 4.66
N ARG A 141 -1.74 -4.56 4.52
CA ARG A 141 -1.07 -3.72 5.51
C ARG A 141 -1.98 -2.57 5.94
N ILE A 142 -2.05 -2.34 7.23
CA ILE A 142 -2.71 -1.16 7.81
C ILE A 142 -1.73 -0.44 8.71
N SER A 143 -1.79 0.91 8.72
CA SER A 143 -0.97 1.73 9.60
C SER A 143 -1.87 2.59 10.48
N VAL A 144 -1.63 2.56 11.80
CA VAL A 144 -2.35 3.37 12.78
C VAL A 144 -1.32 4.04 13.69
N GLY A 145 -1.06 5.31 13.46
CA GLY A 145 0.04 6.02 14.11
C GLY A 145 1.39 5.42 13.73
N VAL A 146 2.20 5.07 14.72
CA VAL A 146 3.52 4.44 14.53
C VAL A 146 3.46 2.91 14.38
N PHE A 147 2.27 2.32 14.45
CA PHE A 147 2.05 0.87 14.34
C PHE A 147 1.64 0.48 12.93
N GLN A 148 2.22 -0.61 12.44
CA GLN A 148 1.91 -1.23 11.16
C GLN A 148 1.51 -2.67 11.38
N PHE A 149 0.49 -3.12 10.64
CA PHE A 149 -0.02 -4.49 10.71
C PHE A 149 0.08 -5.13 9.34
N GLU A 150 0.73 -6.27 9.24
CA GLU A 150 0.67 -7.14 8.07
C GLU A 150 -0.44 -8.18 8.29
N LEU A 151 -1.61 -7.89 7.75
CA LEU A 151 -2.81 -8.71 8.00
C LEU A 151 -2.66 -10.15 7.50
N GLY A 152 -1.98 -10.35 6.37
CA GLY A 152 -1.74 -11.67 5.80
C GLY A 152 -0.77 -12.52 6.63
N ALA A 153 0.29 -11.92 7.13
CA ALA A 153 1.31 -12.59 7.94
C ALA A 153 0.96 -12.62 9.45
N LYS A 154 -0.10 -11.89 9.86
CA LYS A 154 -0.49 -11.71 11.27
C LYS A 154 0.65 -11.15 12.14
N LYS A 155 1.36 -10.16 11.60
CA LYS A 155 2.47 -9.47 12.25
C LYS A 155 2.14 -8.03 12.56
N MET A 156 2.69 -7.52 13.67
CA MET A 156 2.58 -6.12 14.06
C MET A 156 3.98 -5.53 14.26
N PHE A 157 4.19 -4.33 13.74
CA PHE A 157 5.42 -3.58 13.88
C PHE A 157 5.15 -2.25 14.59
N CYS A 158 6.12 -1.77 15.37
CA CYS A 158 6.18 -0.40 15.85
C CYS A 158 7.34 0.29 15.16
N ARG A 159 7.06 1.30 14.32
CA ARG A 159 8.02 1.87 13.35
C ARG A 159 8.53 0.75 12.42
N GLU A 160 9.75 0.24 12.62
CA GLU A 160 10.33 -0.86 11.83
C GLU A 160 10.61 -2.13 12.67
N GLU A 161 10.38 -2.08 13.99
CA GLU A 161 10.60 -3.22 14.89
C GLU A 161 9.38 -4.13 14.99
N GLU A 162 9.55 -5.42 14.74
CA GLU A 162 8.49 -6.43 14.92
C GLU A 162 8.17 -6.62 16.39
N ILE A 163 6.88 -6.49 16.76
CA ILE A 163 6.38 -6.81 18.08
C ILE A 163 5.86 -8.24 18.08
N LEU A 164 6.56 -9.14 18.77
CA LEU A 164 6.20 -10.55 18.84
C LEU A 164 4.96 -10.78 19.69
N LEU A 165 3.81 -10.92 19.05
CA LEU A 165 2.52 -11.17 19.66
C LEU A 165 2.11 -12.65 19.50
N THR A 166 1.38 -13.18 20.46
CA THR A 166 0.63 -14.42 20.28
C THR A 166 -0.55 -14.19 19.34
N LYS A 167 -1.15 -15.27 18.83
CA LYS A 167 -2.31 -15.18 17.92
C LYS A 167 -3.45 -14.36 18.52
N SER A 168 -3.80 -14.60 19.80
CA SER A 168 -4.87 -13.86 20.49
C SER A 168 -4.51 -12.40 20.72
N GLU A 169 -3.27 -12.10 21.12
CA GLU A 169 -2.79 -10.73 21.30
C GLU A 169 -2.81 -9.95 19.98
N TYR A 170 -2.36 -10.58 18.87
CA TYR A 170 -2.44 -9.98 17.56
C TYR A 170 -3.87 -9.68 17.15
N THR A 171 -4.80 -10.63 17.33
CA THR A 171 -6.21 -10.45 16.99
C THR A 171 -6.85 -9.32 17.79
N ILE A 172 -6.49 -9.16 19.07
CA ILE A 172 -6.93 -8.03 19.89
C ILE A 172 -6.41 -6.70 19.31
N CYS A 173 -5.12 -6.64 19.01
CA CYS A 173 -4.49 -5.43 18.44
C CYS A 173 -5.12 -5.06 17.08
N GLU A 174 -5.26 -6.03 16.18
CA GLU A 174 -5.89 -5.86 14.86
C GLU A 174 -7.32 -5.32 14.99
N TYR A 175 -8.13 -5.94 15.85
CA TYR A 175 -9.51 -5.52 16.07
C TYR A 175 -9.63 -4.09 16.58
N LEU A 176 -8.85 -3.74 17.61
CA LEU A 176 -8.86 -2.40 18.18
C LEU A 176 -8.28 -1.35 17.23
N ALA A 177 -7.23 -1.68 16.48
CA ALA A 177 -6.58 -0.78 15.53
C ALA A 177 -7.46 -0.48 14.32
N LEU A 178 -8.15 -1.51 13.76
CA LEU A 178 -9.12 -1.33 12.67
C LEU A 178 -10.29 -0.42 13.08
N ASN A 179 -10.60 -0.37 14.37
CA ASN A 179 -11.64 0.47 14.95
C ASN A 179 -11.05 1.59 15.83
N CYS A 180 -9.96 2.20 15.38
CA CYS A 180 -9.19 3.18 16.15
C CYS A 180 -10.09 4.28 16.75
N GLY A 181 -9.93 4.51 18.06
CA GLY A 181 -10.71 5.49 18.83
C GLY A 181 -12.07 5.00 19.33
N GLN A 182 -12.57 3.87 18.84
CA GLN A 182 -13.81 3.27 19.36
C GLN A 182 -13.52 2.44 20.61
N VAL A 183 -14.41 2.50 21.60
CA VAL A 183 -14.31 1.75 22.85
C VAL A 183 -15.06 0.43 22.73
N PHE A 184 -14.43 -0.66 23.14
CA PHE A 184 -15.04 -2.00 23.19
C PHE A 184 -14.98 -2.56 24.60
N SER A 185 -16.09 -3.20 25.04
CA SER A 185 -16.12 -3.93 26.31
C SER A 185 -15.24 -5.19 26.24
N LYS A 186 -14.88 -5.75 27.39
CA LYS A 186 -14.09 -6.98 27.48
C LYS A 186 -14.81 -8.15 26.82
N GLU A 187 -16.12 -8.23 27.03
CA GLU A 187 -17.01 -9.26 26.50
C GLU A 187 -16.99 -9.20 24.95
N ARG A 188 -17.10 -8.00 24.37
CA ARG A 188 -17.10 -7.83 22.93
C ARG A 188 -15.74 -8.16 22.29
N ILE A 189 -14.64 -7.83 22.96
CA ILE A 189 -13.30 -8.21 22.51
C ILE A 189 -13.15 -9.73 22.61
N TYR A 190 -13.63 -10.32 23.69
CA TYR A 190 -13.59 -11.77 23.91
C TYR A 190 -14.35 -12.54 22.82
N GLU A 191 -15.59 -12.15 22.53
CA GLU A 191 -16.41 -12.72 21.45
C GLU A 191 -15.70 -12.66 20.10
N HIS A 192 -15.07 -11.53 19.80
CA HIS A 192 -14.33 -11.37 18.54
C HIS A 192 -13.12 -12.30 18.41
N VAL A 193 -12.41 -12.53 19.53
CA VAL A 193 -11.14 -13.29 19.54
C VAL A 193 -11.38 -14.79 19.64
N PHE A 194 -12.36 -15.23 20.42
CA PHE A 194 -12.57 -16.63 20.81
C PHE A 194 -13.92 -17.21 20.31
N GLY A 195 -14.84 -16.37 19.82
CA GLY A 195 -16.18 -16.78 19.41
C GLY A 195 -17.18 -16.85 20.57
N PHE A 196 -18.43 -17.23 20.24
CA PHE A 196 -19.52 -17.30 21.21
C PHE A 196 -19.49 -18.55 22.14
N ASP A 197 -18.74 -19.59 21.74
CA ASP A 197 -18.69 -20.88 22.44
C ASP A 197 -17.59 -20.98 23.52
N GLY A 198 -16.94 -19.88 23.83
CA GLY A 198 -15.86 -19.84 24.82
C GLY A 198 -16.42 -19.84 26.26
N GLU A 199 -16.24 -20.93 27.02
CA GLU A 199 -16.55 -21.01 28.45
C GLU A 199 -15.65 -20.13 29.34
N SER A 200 -14.72 -19.35 28.76
CA SER A 200 -13.72 -18.60 29.52
C SER A 200 -14.20 -17.19 29.88
N ASP A 201 -13.86 -16.77 31.08
CA ASP A 201 -14.16 -15.46 31.61
C ASP A 201 -13.49 -14.32 30.79
N SER A 202 -14.24 -13.27 30.49
CA SER A 202 -13.75 -12.03 29.84
C SER A 202 -12.54 -11.38 30.57
N SER A 203 -12.25 -11.84 31.80
CA SER A 203 -11.05 -11.47 32.57
C SER A 203 -9.73 -11.77 31.81
N ALA A 204 -9.72 -12.81 30.95
CA ALA A 204 -8.58 -13.16 30.10
C ALA A 204 -8.13 -12.00 29.21
N ILE A 205 -9.07 -11.15 28.76
CA ILE A 205 -8.75 -9.95 27.96
C ILE A 205 -7.89 -8.97 28.76
N THR A 206 -8.09 -8.86 30.07
CA THR A 206 -7.27 -7.98 30.90
C THR A 206 -5.81 -8.42 30.92
N GLU A 207 -5.55 -9.73 31.01
CA GLU A 207 -4.18 -10.26 31.02
C GLU A 207 -3.54 -10.14 29.62
N HIS A 208 -4.29 -10.40 28.55
CA HIS A 208 -3.80 -10.17 27.18
C HIS A 208 -3.42 -8.70 26.95
N VAL A 209 -4.27 -7.75 27.35
CA VAL A 209 -3.97 -6.31 27.21
C VAL A 209 -2.73 -5.91 28.03
N LYS A 210 -2.56 -6.46 29.22
CA LYS A 210 -1.35 -6.24 30.03
C LYS A 210 -0.09 -6.73 29.32
N ASN A 211 -0.14 -7.93 28.73
CA ASN A 211 0.99 -8.52 27.98
C ASN A 211 1.29 -7.73 26.71
N ILE A 212 0.27 -7.31 25.95
CA ILE A 212 0.43 -6.45 24.78
C ILE A 212 1.14 -5.14 25.17
N ARG A 213 0.69 -4.48 26.24
CA ARG A 213 1.31 -3.25 26.72
C ARG A 213 2.77 -3.44 27.10
N ALA A 214 3.08 -4.53 27.82
CA ALA A 214 4.45 -4.85 28.20
C ALA A 214 5.37 -5.06 26.99
N LYS A 215 4.84 -5.66 25.90
CA LYS A 215 5.56 -5.86 24.66
C LYS A 215 5.76 -4.55 23.88
N CYS A 216 4.71 -3.73 23.75
CA CYS A 216 4.78 -2.42 23.09
C CYS A 216 5.66 -1.42 23.86
N GLN A 217 5.69 -1.52 25.20
CA GLN A 217 6.52 -0.63 26.04
C GLN A 217 8.02 -0.76 25.75
N LYS A 218 8.47 -1.90 25.21
CA LYS A 218 9.87 -2.08 24.79
C LYS A 218 10.26 -1.11 23.68
N SER A 219 9.31 -0.77 22.80
CA SER A 219 9.49 0.23 21.73
C SER A 219 9.07 1.66 22.17
N GLY A 220 8.86 1.87 23.48
CA GLY A 220 8.49 3.17 24.06
C GLY A 220 7.03 3.58 23.85
N GLU A 221 6.19 2.68 23.34
CA GLU A 221 4.81 3.01 22.95
C GLU A 221 3.76 2.23 23.77
N ASN A 222 2.56 2.80 23.86
CA ASN A 222 1.41 2.14 24.48
C ASN A 222 0.13 2.47 23.70
N PRO A 223 -0.27 1.60 22.74
CA PRO A 223 -1.38 1.89 21.84
C PRO A 223 -2.77 1.71 22.48
N ILE A 224 -2.89 0.87 23.52
CA ILE A 224 -4.18 0.53 24.10
C ILE A 224 -4.46 1.37 25.34
N GLU A 225 -5.58 2.07 25.35
CA GLU A 225 -6.07 2.86 26.48
C GLU A 225 -7.19 2.12 27.20
N THR A 226 -7.21 2.19 28.53
CA THR A 226 -8.33 1.73 29.36
C THR A 226 -9.35 2.85 29.50
N VAL A 227 -10.59 2.57 29.16
CA VAL A 227 -11.72 3.45 29.45
C VAL A 227 -12.45 2.85 30.65
N TRP A 228 -12.25 3.48 31.83
CA TRP A 228 -12.72 2.96 33.12
C TRP A 228 -14.21 2.68 33.10
N GLY A 229 -14.57 1.52 33.60
CA GLY A 229 -15.97 1.05 33.68
C GLY A 229 -16.56 0.60 32.33
N ILE A 230 -15.84 0.72 31.20
CA ILE A 230 -16.35 0.39 29.86
C ILE A 230 -15.48 -0.69 29.17
N GLY A 231 -14.15 -0.47 29.05
CA GLY A 231 -13.30 -1.43 28.33
C GLY A 231 -12.02 -0.81 27.79
N TYR A 232 -11.70 -1.15 26.53
CA TYR A 232 -10.45 -0.75 25.88
C TYR A 232 -10.68 -0.09 24.53
N ARG A 233 -9.73 0.77 24.13
CA ARG A 233 -9.68 1.33 22.79
C ARG A 233 -8.25 1.44 22.31
N TRP A 234 -8.06 1.45 20.99
CA TRP A 234 -6.81 1.90 20.39
C TRP A 234 -6.77 3.42 20.41
N LYS A 235 -5.66 4.00 20.84
CA LYS A 235 -5.48 5.47 20.89
C LYS A 235 -5.51 6.04 19.47
N LYS A 236 -6.16 7.19 19.30
CA LYS A 236 -5.94 8.02 18.13
C LYS A 236 -4.55 8.64 18.26
N GLY A 237 -3.69 8.41 17.27
CA GLY A 237 -2.39 9.05 17.19
C GLY A 237 -2.51 10.57 17.02
#